data_5b3d812abcbc218d4af3da0243e8b129
#
_entry.id   5b3d812abcbc218d4af3da0243e8b129
#
_cell.length_a   1.000
_cell.length_b   1.000
_cell.length_c   1.000
_cell.angle_alpha   90.00
_cell.angle_beta   90.00
_cell.angle_gamma   90.00
#
_symmetry.space_group_name_H-M   'P 1'
#
loop_
_entity.id
_entity.type
_entity.pdbx_description
1 polymer ?
#
loop_
_entity_poly.entity_id
_entity_poly.type
_entity_poly.pdbx_seq_one_letter_code
_entity_poly.pdbx_strand_id
1 'polypeptide(L)'
;MAKSAVSESGCWEWTPRLCRKGYGRLVLNGKVLTAHRASYIIHFGEIPDDALVCHRCDNRKCVNPAHLFVGTPKDNSQDMAKKDRSTHGMKNPRAKLSDDQVRMIRERAASERISHRLIAHDFGVCQQMVSLIVSRKNWTRI
;
A
#
# COMPACT_ATOMS: atom_id res chain seq x y z
N MET A 1 -33.01 -7.73 -5.26
CA MET A 1 -31.89 -8.52 -5.79
C MET A 1 -30.65 -8.22 -4.96
N ALA A 2 -29.94 -9.26 -4.51
CA ALA A 2 -28.68 -9.07 -3.79
C ALA A 2 -27.66 -8.37 -4.69
N LYS A 3 -27.02 -7.31 -4.18
CA LYS A 3 -26.01 -6.53 -4.91
C LYS A 3 -24.58 -7.04 -4.64
N SER A 4 -24.44 -8.20 -4.01
CA SER A 4 -23.17 -8.84 -3.71
C SER A 4 -23.25 -10.36 -3.87
N ALA A 5 -22.15 -10.98 -4.28
CA ALA A 5 -21.95 -12.42 -4.35
C ALA A 5 -20.90 -12.83 -3.30
N VAL A 6 -21.08 -13.99 -2.67
CA VAL A 6 -20.11 -14.51 -1.71
C VAL A 6 -19.04 -15.28 -2.47
N SER A 7 -17.76 -14.93 -2.26
CA SER A 7 -16.62 -15.65 -2.82
C SER A 7 -16.12 -16.75 -1.86
N GLU A 8 -15.29 -17.66 -2.34
CA GLU A 8 -14.66 -18.73 -1.53
C GLU A 8 -13.86 -18.19 -0.35
N SER A 9 -13.30 -16.96 -0.47
CA SER A 9 -12.58 -16.27 0.61
C SER A 9 -13.50 -15.65 1.67
N GLY A 10 -14.83 -15.85 1.58
CA GLY A 10 -15.81 -15.23 2.46
C GLY A 10 -16.08 -13.76 2.18
N CYS A 11 -15.50 -13.19 1.12
CA CYS A 11 -15.81 -11.83 0.72
C CYS A 11 -17.21 -11.74 0.11
N TRP A 12 -17.97 -10.69 0.47
CA TRP A 12 -19.19 -10.32 -0.23
C TRP A 12 -18.82 -9.35 -1.33
N GLU A 13 -18.65 -9.84 -2.54
CA GLU A 13 -18.19 -9.04 -3.67
C GLU A 13 -19.34 -8.24 -4.28
N TRP A 14 -19.16 -6.92 -4.36
CA TRP A 14 -20.09 -6.03 -5.02
C TRP A 14 -20.21 -6.34 -6.50
N THR A 15 -21.40 -6.71 -6.96
CA THR A 15 -21.65 -7.14 -8.34
C THR A 15 -22.00 -6.02 -9.33
N PRO A 16 -22.64 -4.89 -8.92
CA PRO A 16 -22.88 -3.78 -9.82
C PRO A 16 -21.60 -3.08 -10.27
N ARG A 17 -21.77 -2.07 -11.16
CA ARG A 17 -20.64 -1.31 -11.73
C ARG A 17 -19.71 -0.74 -10.67
N LEU A 18 -18.41 -0.93 -10.90
CA LEU A 18 -17.33 -0.39 -10.08
C LEU A 18 -16.88 0.98 -10.59
N CYS A 19 -16.39 1.84 -9.70
CA CYS A 19 -15.70 3.06 -10.10
C CYS A 19 -14.27 2.75 -10.63
N ARG A 20 -13.62 3.75 -11.27
CA ARG A 20 -12.26 3.61 -11.82
C ARG A 20 -11.23 3.08 -10.80
N LYS A 21 -11.43 3.33 -9.51
CA LYS A 21 -10.56 2.85 -8.42
C LYS A 21 -10.88 1.42 -7.95
N GLY A 22 -11.85 0.72 -8.58
CA GLY A 22 -12.24 -0.64 -8.26
C GLY A 22 -13.23 -0.78 -7.09
N TYR A 23 -13.80 0.30 -6.58
CA TYR A 23 -14.79 0.26 -5.51
C TYR A 23 -16.21 0.29 -6.06
N GLY A 24 -17.13 -0.47 -5.44
CA GLY A 24 -18.56 -0.33 -5.66
C GLY A 24 -19.07 1.05 -5.21
N ARG A 25 -20.15 1.52 -5.85
CA ARG A 25 -20.84 2.75 -5.44
C ARG A 25 -22.32 2.49 -5.29
N LEU A 26 -22.94 3.17 -4.34
CA LEU A 26 -24.40 3.21 -4.16
C LEU A 26 -24.82 4.56 -3.58
N VAL A 27 -26.11 4.82 -3.66
CA VAL A 27 -26.74 5.97 -3.00
C VAL A 27 -27.37 5.47 -1.70
N LEU A 28 -26.99 6.10 -0.58
CA LEU A 28 -27.57 5.88 0.73
C LEU A 28 -28.03 7.24 1.30
N ASN A 29 -29.29 7.35 1.65
CA ASN A 29 -29.89 8.60 2.17
C ASN A 29 -29.56 9.84 1.31
N GLY A 30 -29.70 9.70 -0.04
CA GLY A 30 -29.43 10.77 -1.00
C GLY A 30 -27.94 11.08 -1.24
N LYS A 31 -27.02 10.45 -0.53
CA LYS A 31 -25.57 10.64 -0.68
C LYS A 31 -24.92 9.49 -1.44
N VAL A 32 -24.04 9.82 -2.40
CA VAL A 32 -23.24 8.80 -3.11
C VAL A 32 -22.08 8.37 -2.23
N LEU A 33 -22.07 7.10 -1.86
CA LEU A 33 -21.02 6.49 -1.02
C LEU A 33 -20.36 5.34 -1.78
N THR A 34 -19.14 4.96 -1.35
CA THR A 34 -18.57 3.68 -1.74
C THR A 34 -19.28 2.54 -1.01
N ALA A 35 -19.46 1.41 -1.69
CA ALA A 35 -20.29 0.31 -1.21
C ALA A 35 -19.83 -0.24 0.16
N HIS A 36 -18.51 -0.35 0.38
CA HIS A 36 -17.95 -0.78 1.67
C HIS A 36 -18.22 0.23 2.80
N ARG A 37 -18.16 1.56 2.54
CA ARG A 37 -18.54 2.56 3.56
C ARG A 37 -20.02 2.48 3.90
N ALA A 38 -20.87 2.30 2.90
CA ALA A 38 -22.30 2.13 3.13
C ALA A 38 -22.58 0.84 3.91
N SER A 39 -21.92 -0.26 3.57
CA SER A 39 -22.02 -1.51 4.36
C SER A 39 -21.60 -1.30 5.81
N TYR A 40 -20.48 -0.60 6.05
CA TYR A 40 -20.04 -0.29 7.40
C TYR A 40 -21.10 0.50 8.18
N ILE A 41 -21.64 1.57 7.58
CA ILE A 41 -22.66 2.41 8.23
C ILE A 41 -23.93 1.61 8.59
N ILE A 42 -24.35 0.73 7.68
CA ILE A 42 -25.56 -0.08 7.89
C ILE A 42 -25.39 -1.06 9.07
N HIS A 43 -24.21 -1.61 9.27
CA HIS A 43 -23.98 -2.65 10.27
C HIS A 43 -23.40 -2.15 11.60
N PHE A 44 -22.65 -1.06 11.57
CA PHE A 44 -21.93 -0.56 12.75
C PHE A 44 -22.24 0.89 13.12
N GLY A 45 -23.00 1.60 12.30
CA GLY A 45 -23.34 3.00 12.54
C GLY A 45 -22.36 3.99 11.88
N GLU A 46 -22.36 5.22 12.39
CA GLU A 46 -21.64 6.34 11.77
C GLU A 46 -20.11 6.14 11.76
N ILE A 47 -19.49 6.69 10.74
CA ILE A 47 -18.03 6.70 10.59
C ILE A 47 -17.54 8.07 11.02
N PRO A 48 -16.59 8.20 11.95
CA PRO A 48 -15.99 9.48 12.34
C PRO A 48 -15.45 10.25 11.12
N ASP A 49 -15.50 11.58 11.14
CA ASP A 49 -15.21 12.43 9.98
C ASP A 49 -13.81 12.19 9.40
N ASP A 50 -12.78 12.03 10.25
CA ASP A 50 -11.39 11.81 9.85
C ASP A 50 -11.03 10.34 9.65
N ALA A 51 -12.01 9.43 9.75
CA ALA A 51 -11.76 8.01 9.70
C ALA A 51 -11.96 7.40 8.31
N LEU A 52 -11.15 6.41 8.02
CA LEU A 52 -11.20 5.61 6.81
C LEU A 52 -11.82 4.24 7.11
N VAL A 53 -12.68 3.76 6.21
CA VAL A 53 -13.09 2.34 6.23
C VAL A 53 -12.11 1.56 5.37
N CYS A 54 -11.40 0.64 5.99
CA CYS A 54 -10.36 -0.17 5.40
C CYS A 54 -10.78 -1.63 5.29
N HIS A 55 -10.12 -2.39 4.40
CA HIS A 55 -10.35 -3.82 4.20
C HIS A 55 -9.25 -4.66 4.87
N ARG A 56 -9.63 -5.62 5.71
CA ARG A 56 -8.70 -6.66 6.20
C ARG A 56 -8.31 -7.63 5.09
N CYS A 57 -9.24 -7.92 4.17
CA CYS A 57 -9.09 -8.86 3.05
C CYS A 57 -8.43 -8.25 1.79
N ASP A 58 -8.12 -6.96 1.78
CA ASP A 58 -7.53 -6.22 0.65
C ASP A 58 -8.37 -6.21 -0.65
N ASN A 59 -9.55 -6.81 -0.63
CA ASN A 59 -10.46 -6.83 -1.79
C ASN A 59 -11.33 -5.57 -1.82
N ARG A 60 -11.07 -4.67 -2.77
CA ARG A 60 -11.80 -3.39 -2.94
C ARG A 60 -13.28 -3.57 -3.27
N LYS A 61 -13.67 -4.73 -3.81
CA LYS A 61 -15.07 -5.06 -4.11
C LYS A 61 -15.81 -5.57 -2.88
N CYS A 62 -15.08 -5.98 -1.83
CA CYS A 62 -15.70 -6.59 -0.67
C CYS A 62 -16.55 -5.59 0.11
N VAL A 63 -17.76 -6.00 0.46
CA VAL A 63 -18.68 -5.26 1.33
C VAL A 63 -19.05 -6.05 2.57
N ASN A 64 -18.38 -7.18 2.85
CA ASN A 64 -18.59 -7.97 4.06
C ASN A 64 -18.18 -7.16 5.30
N PRO A 65 -19.10 -6.82 6.23
CA PRO A 65 -18.78 -6.02 7.40
C PRO A 65 -17.70 -6.65 8.29
N ALA A 66 -17.61 -7.97 8.39
CA ALA A 66 -16.56 -8.65 9.14
C ALA A 66 -15.15 -8.43 8.55
N HIS A 67 -15.05 -8.09 7.29
CA HIS A 67 -13.79 -7.78 6.59
C HIS A 67 -13.44 -6.29 6.60
N LEU A 68 -14.28 -5.45 7.22
CA LEU A 68 -14.08 -4.00 7.28
C LEU A 68 -13.64 -3.57 8.68
N PHE A 69 -12.87 -2.50 8.75
CA PHE A 69 -12.55 -1.82 9.99
C PHE A 69 -12.40 -0.32 9.75
N VAL A 70 -12.63 0.47 10.79
CA VAL A 70 -12.36 1.90 10.78
C VAL A 70 -10.99 2.14 11.36
N GLY A 71 -10.22 3.00 10.71
CA GLY A 71 -8.89 3.39 11.14
C GLY A 71 -8.50 4.77 10.62
N THR A 72 -7.41 5.28 11.14
CA THR A 72 -6.81 6.54 10.69
C THR A 72 -6.03 6.34 9.38
N PRO A 73 -5.65 7.43 8.67
CA PRO A 73 -4.70 7.34 7.55
C PRO A 73 -3.38 6.66 7.93
N LYS A 74 -2.94 6.83 9.19
CA LYS A 74 -1.75 6.17 9.74
C LYS A 74 -1.94 4.65 9.84
N ASP A 75 -3.08 4.20 10.37
CA ASP A 75 -3.40 2.77 10.48
C ASP A 75 -3.45 2.10 9.10
N ASN A 76 -4.08 2.75 8.12
CA ASN A 76 -4.11 2.27 6.74
C ASN A 76 -2.71 2.18 6.12
N SER A 77 -1.84 3.15 6.38
CA SER A 77 -0.45 3.13 5.90
C SER A 77 0.37 2.04 6.58
N GLN A 78 0.17 1.81 7.87
CA GLN A 78 0.82 0.73 8.61
C GLN A 78 0.35 -0.65 8.15
N ASP A 79 -0.95 -0.83 7.90
CA ASP A 79 -1.49 -2.07 7.33
C ASP A 79 -0.88 -2.37 5.96
N MET A 80 -0.79 -1.34 5.10
CA MET A 80 -0.12 -1.45 3.81
C MET A 80 1.36 -1.86 3.95
N ALA A 81 2.07 -1.31 4.93
CA ALA A 81 3.47 -1.64 5.18
C ALA A 81 3.64 -3.06 5.75
N LYS A 82 2.79 -3.47 6.70
CA LYS A 82 2.78 -4.83 7.29
C LYS A 82 2.51 -5.91 6.25
N LYS A 83 1.61 -5.63 5.30
CA LYS A 83 1.24 -6.55 4.20
C LYS A 83 2.18 -6.44 2.99
N ASP A 84 3.30 -5.74 3.11
CA ASP A 84 4.30 -5.54 2.03
C ASP A 84 3.71 -5.01 0.71
N ARG A 85 2.64 -4.19 0.80
CA ARG A 85 1.97 -3.58 -0.37
C ARG A 85 2.53 -2.21 -0.75
N SER A 86 3.43 -1.64 0.07
CA SER A 86 4.09 -0.38 -0.25
C SER A 86 5.10 -0.57 -1.40
N THR A 87 5.17 0.41 -2.28
CA THR A 87 6.16 0.44 -3.36
C THR A 87 7.52 0.84 -2.80
N HIS A 88 8.39 -0.14 -2.56
CA HIS A 88 9.77 0.08 -2.11
C HIS A 88 10.73 -0.77 -2.93
N GLY A 89 12.01 -0.42 -2.92
CA GLY A 89 13.02 -1.14 -3.70
C GLY A 89 12.63 -1.25 -5.17
N MET A 90 12.83 -2.39 -5.79
CA MET A 90 12.47 -2.67 -7.17
C MET A 90 10.94 -2.67 -7.44
N LYS A 91 10.09 -2.75 -6.41
CA LYS A 91 8.64 -2.57 -6.57
C LYS A 91 8.26 -1.13 -6.94
N ASN A 92 9.18 -0.17 -6.78
CA ASN A 92 8.97 1.20 -7.22
C ASN A 92 9.32 1.32 -8.71
N PRO A 93 8.36 1.66 -9.61
CA PRO A 93 8.65 1.82 -11.04
C PRO A 93 9.69 2.89 -11.37
N ARG A 94 10.00 3.78 -10.42
CA ARG A 94 11.03 4.82 -10.54
C ARG A 94 12.34 4.44 -9.87
N ALA A 95 12.51 3.19 -9.41
CA ALA A 95 13.75 2.74 -8.82
C ALA A 95 14.86 2.79 -9.89
N LYS A 96 15.95 3.47 -9.58
CA LYS A 96 17.14 3.57 -10.46
C LYS A 96 18.13 2.42 -10.23
N LEU A 97 18.00 1.71 -9.11
CA LEU A 97 18.90 0.63 -8.71
C LEU A 97 18.13 -0.67 -8.56
N SER A 98 18.77 -1.77 -8.88
CA SER A 98 18.30 -3.12 -8.53
C SER A 98 18.76 -3.51 -7.13
N ASP A 99 18.15 -4.57 -6.59
CA ASP A 99 18.53 -5.14 -5.29
C ASP A 99 20.01 -5.58 -5.29
N ASP A 100 20.49 -6.16 -6.39
CA ASP A 100 21.89 -6.60 -6.55
C ASP A 100 22.85 -5.40 -6.60
N GLN A 101 22.48 -4.34 -7.32
CA GLN A 101 23.28 -3.10 -7.32
C GLN A 101 23.38 -2.48 -5.92
N VAL A 102 22.32 -2.56 -5.12
CA VAL A 102 22.35 -2.08 -3.74
C VAL A 102 23.28 -2.92 -2.87
N ARG A 103 23.30 -4.25 -3.04
CA ARG A 103 24.25 -5.14 -2.37
C ARG A 103 25.70 -4.82 -2.76
N MET A 104 25.96 -4.66 -4.06
CA MET A 104 27.28 -4.27 -4.56
C MET A 104 27.75 -2.91 -4.01
N ILE A 105 26.87 -1.91 -3.93
CA ILE A 105 27.19 -0.61 -3.33
C ILE A 105 27.63 -0.78 -1.87
N ARG A 106 26.93 -1.60 -1.08
CA ARG A 106 27.28 -1.88 0.33
C ARG A 106 28.60 -2.63 0.47
N GLU A 107 28.81 -3.63 -0.37
CA GLU A 107 30.03 -4.43 -0.41
C GLU A 107 31.25 -3.57 -0.76
N ARG A 108 31.17 -2.79 -1.81
CA ARG A 108 32.25 -1.87 -2.21
C ARG A 108 32.54 -0.81 -1.17
N ALA A 109 31.51 -0.27 -0.52
CA ALA A 109 31.69 0.70 0.57
C ALA A 109 32.33 0.08 1.82
N ALA A 110 32.18 -1.23 2.04
CA ALA A 110 32.74 -1.94 3.20
C ALA A 110 34.17 -2.46 2.94
N SER A 111 34.43 -2.99 1.73
CA SER A 111 35.69 -3.65 1.37
C SER A 111 36.73 -2.68 0.81
N GLU A 112 36.29 -1.66 0.09
CA GLU A 112 37.16 -0.70 -0.58
C GLU A 112 37.08 0.64 0.15
N ARG A 113 38.24 1.25 0.46
CA ARG A 113 38.31 2.62 1.02
C ARG A 113 37.99 3.69 -0.04
N ILE A 114 36.89 3.49 -0.76
CA ILE A 114 36.44 4.36 -1.86
C ILE A 114 35.44 5.36 -1.33
N SER A 115 35.50 6.59 -1.83
CA SER A 115 34.52 7.62 -1.48
C SER A 115 33.14 7.28 -2.03
N HIS A 116 32.08 7.59 -1.27
CA HIS A 116 30.69 7.43 -1.72
C HIS A 116 30.41 8.19 -3.03
N ARG A 117 31.18 9.24 -3.31
CA ARG A 117 31.08 10.03 -4.57
C ARG A 117 31.49 9.19 -5.78
N LEU A 118 32.57 8.41 -5.67
CA LEU A 118 33.04 7.56 -6.76
C LEU A 118 32.08 6.40 -7.01
N ILE A 119 31.62 5.73 -5.91
CA ILE A 119 30.59 4.69 -6.02
C ILE A 119 29.31 5.25 -6.69
N ALA A 120 28.89 6.45 -6.30
CA ALA A 120 27.70 7.10 -6.87
C ALA A 120 27.84 7.35 -8.38
N HIS A 121 29.02 7.76 -8.82
CA HIS A 121 29.31 7.94 -10.25
C HIS A 121 29.16 6.63 -11.03
N ASP A 122 29.72 5.53 -10.53
CA ASP A 122 29.70 4.21 -11.20
C ASP A 122 28.28 3.63 -11.34
N PHE A 123 27.41 3.92 -10.35
CA PHE A 123 26.03 3.44 -10.35
C PHE A 123 25.01 4.47 -10.89
N GLY A 124 25.45 5.63 -11.38
CA GLY A 124 24.59 6.68 -11.95
C GLY A 124 23.60 7.29 -10.96
N VAL A 125 23.97 7.39 -9.68
CA VAL A 125 23.16 7.96 -8.59
C VAL A 125 23.89 9.11 -7.89
N CYS A 126 23.20 9.86 -7.04
CA CYS A 126 23.87 10.89 -6.24
C CYS A 126 24.58 10.30 -5.01
N GLN A 127 25.64 10.98 -4.54
CA GLN A 127 26.39 10.58 -3.36
C GLN A 127 25.52 10.38 -2.11
N GLN A 128 24.50 11.25 -1.93
CA GLN A 128 23.55 11.15 -0.83
C GLN A 128 22.78 9.83 -0.84
N MET A 129 22.39 9.34 -2.03
CA MET A 129 21.73 8.04 -2.17
C MET A 129 22.64 6.91 -1.69
N VAL A 130 23.91 6.90 -2.09
CA VAL A 130 24.90 5.92 -1.62
C VAL A 130 25.03 5.97 -0.10
N SER A 131 25.16 7.16 0.49
CA SER A 131 25.24 7.33 1.95
C SER A 131 24.02 6.77 2.68
N LEU A 132 22.80 6.99 2.15
CA LEU A 132 21.57 6.43 2.71
C LEU A 132 21.46 4.91 2.55
N ILE A 133 21.99 4.35 1.46
CA ILE A 133 22.05 2.90 1.21
C ILE A 133 23.03 2.23 2.19
N VAL A 134 24.23 2.77 2.33
CA VAL A 134 25.27 2.25 3.22
C VAL A 134 24.84 2.33 4.68
N SER A 135 24.22 3.44 5.09
CA SER A 135 23.69 3.61 6.46
C SER A 135 22.36 2.87 6.71
N ARG A 136 21.87 2.06 5.76
CA ARG A 136 20.59 1.34 5.82
C ARG A 136 19.37 2.21 6.11
N LYS A 137 19.45 3.52 5.85
CA LYS A 137 18.29 4.44 5.92
C LYS A 137 17.41 4.36 4.68
N ASN A 138 17.97 3.90 3.57
CA ASN A 138 17.25 3.56 2.35
C ASN A 138 17.49 2.08 2.00
N TRP A 139 16.57 1.46 1.26
CA TRP A 139 16.62 0.04 0.93
C TRP A 139 16.75 -0.87 2.17
N THR A 140 15.96 -0.57 3.20
CA THR A 140 16.04 -1.18 4.55
C THR A 140 15.72 -2.68 4.59
N ARG A 141 15.12 -3.22 3.53
CA ARG A 141 14.65 -4.62 3.45
C ARG A 141 15.60 -5.56 2.70
N ILE A 142 16.79 -5.05 2.32
CA ILE A 142 17.83 -5.78 1.62
C ILE A 142 19.09 -5.81 2.49
#